data_ed5f75f6126170110254be81261860b5
#
_entry.id   ed5f75f6126170110254be81261860b5
#
_cell.length_a   1.000
_cell.length_b   1.000
_cell.length_c   1.000
_cell.angle_alpha   90.00
_cell.angle_beta   90.00
_cell.angle_gamma   90.00
#
_symmetry.space_group_name_H-M   'P 1'
#
loop_
_entity.id
_entity.type
_entity.pdbx_description
1 polymer ?
#
loop_
_entity_poly.entity_id
_entity_poly.type
_entity_poly.pdbx_seq_one_letter_code
_entity_poly.pdbx_strand_id
1 'polypeptide(L)'
;MNDLTQLDYRLEDFVATLTLNAPPVNALTRTLNDELTLALDRISEMDEVRAVVLTGAGKVFCAGADLKGRKDVIKGPGDLPAHSRRTRECFHAIRECAKPVVVAINGAALGSGLAMVASSDILVASEKTSLGLPEVGVGLLGGCRHAMRLFSHSRLRRMILPPMTTGAMP
;
A
#
# COMPACT_ATOMS: atom_id res chain seq x y z
N MET A 1 -0.96 5.66 -19.96
CA MET A 1 -1.56 4.65 -19.04
C MET A 1 -1.83 3.29 -19.71
N ASN A 2 -1.56 3.13 -21.00
CA ASN A 2 -1.88 1.87 -21.73
C ASN A 2 -0.93 0.70 -21.46
N ASP A 3 0.19 0.94 -20.77
CA ASP A 3 1.25 -0.05 -20.55
C ASP A 3 1.22 -0.65 -19.12
N LEU A 4 0.16 -0.36 -18.34
CA LEU A 4 0.00 -0.87 -16.99
C LEU A 4 -0.47 -2.34 -17.04
N THR A 5 0.13 -3.19 -16.22
CA THR A 5 -0.11 -4.64 -16.22
C THR A 5 -0.68 -5.15 -14.90
N GLN A 6 -0.46 -4.42 -13.80
CA GLN A 6 -0.91 -4.74 -12.44
C GLN A 6 -1.71 -3.60 -11.80
N LEU A 7 -1.93 -2.53 -12.56
CA LEU A 7 -2.71 -1.37 -12.14
C LEU A 7 -3.69 -1.00 -13.26
N ASP A 8 -4.97 -1.02 -12.98
CA ASP A 8 -5.98 -0.55 -13.92
C ASP A 8 -6.22 0.95 -13.72
N TYR A 9 -6.34 1.70 -14.82
CA TYR A 9 -6.62 3.12 -14.84
C TYR A 9 -7.93 3.41 -15.58
N ARG A 10 -8.79 4.22 -14.98
CA ARG A 10 -10.01 4.75 -15.58
C ARG A 10 -10.16 6.23 -15.24
N LEU A 11 -10.50 7.05 -16.20
CA LEU A 11 -10.88 8.44 -16.00
C LEU A 11 -12.35 8.63 -16.35
N GLU A 12 -13.13 9.16 -15.42
CA GLU A 12 -14.55 9.46 -15.60
C GLU A 12 -14.90 10.67 -14.73
N ASP A 13 -15.62 11.62 -15.24
CA ASP A 13 -16.09 12.83 -14.54
C ASP A 13 -14.98 13.55 -13.74
N PHE A 14 -13.80 13.70 -14.34
CA PHE A 14 -12.61 14.29 -13.73
C PHE A 14 -12.01 13.49 -12.55
N VAL A 15 -12.46 12.26 -12.32
CA VAL A 15 -11.96 11.38 -11.29
C VAL A 15 -11.14 10.26 -11.93
N ALA A 16 -9.85 10.18 -11.57
CA ALA A 16 -8.99 9.07 -11.95
C ALA A 16 -9.14 7.93 -10.95
N THR A 17 -9.61 6.78 -11.38
CA THR A 17 -9.67 5.57 -10.56
C THR A 17 -8.47 4.68 -10.88
N LEU A 18 -7.65 4.42 -9.85
CA LEU A 18 -6.54 3.48 -9.87
C LEU A 18 -6.95 2.22 -9.12
N THR A 19 -6.99 1.08 -9.80
CA THR A 19 -7.35 -0.20 -9.19
C THR A 19 -6.14 -1.11 -9.17
N LEU A 20 -5.64 -1.46 -7.97
CA LEU A 20 -4.58 -2.46 -7.80
C LEU A 20 -5.10 -3.79 -8.34
N ASN A 21 -4.45 -4.37 -9.35
CA ASN A 21 -4.88 -5.59 -10.03
C ASN A 21 -3.70 -6.56 -10.19
N ALA A 22 -3.15 -7.01 -9.07
CA ALA A 22 -2.08 -8.00 -8.98
C ALA A 22 -2.58 -9.26 -8.24
N PRO A 23 -3.37 -10.12 -8.90
CA PRO A 23 -3.95 -11.29 -8.25
C PRO A 23 -2.88 -12.26 -7.71
N PRO A 24 -3.21 -13.05 -6.67
CA PRO A 24 -4.57 -13.21 -6.08
C PRO A 24 -4.90 -12.21 -4.97
N VAL A 25 -3.95 -11.44 -4.45
CA VAL A 25 -4.10 -10.64 -3.21
C VAL A 25 -3.55 -9.21 -3.31
N ASN A 26 -3.31 -8.75 -4.51
CA ASN A 26 -2.75 -7.41 -4.78
C ASN A 26 -1.48 -7.12 -3.96
N ALA A 27 -0.58 -8.13 -3.88
CA ALA A 27 0.70 -7.93 -3.22
C ALA A 27 1.50 -6.84 -3.96
N LEU A 28 2.16 -5.96 -3.20
CA LEU A 28 2.98 -4.89 -3.75
C LEU A 28 4.27 -5.48 -4.35
N THR A 29 4.15 -5.95 -5.58
CA THR A 29 5.27 -6.38 -6.41
C THR A 29 6.12 -5.18 -6.82
N ARG A 30 7.28 -5.42 -7.41
CA ARG A 30 8.09 -4.36 -8.00
C ARG A 30 7.34 -3.63 -9.12
N THR A 31 6.69 -4.38 -10.00
CA THR A 31 5.91 -3.86 -11.12
C THR A 31 4.77 -2.96 -10.62
N LEU A 32 3.93 -3.46 -9.70
CA LEU A 32 2.83 -2.66 -9.16
C LEU A 32 3.30 -1.38 -8.47
N ASN A 33 4.42 -1.46 -7.75
CA ASN A 33 5.03 -0.30 -7.09
C ASN A 33 5.47 0.77 -8.11
N ASP A 34 6.14 0.37 -9.17
CA ASP A 34 6.62 1.26 -10.21
C ASP A 34 5.46 1.85 -11.03
N GLU A 35 4.46 1.03 -11.37
CA GLU A 35 3.27 1.46 -12.10
C GLU A 35 2.44 2.46 -11.30
N LEU A 36 2.25 2.22 -10.00
CA LEU A 36 1.49 3.14 -9.14
C LEU A 36 2.21 4.48 -8.99
N THR A 37 3.53 4.46 -8.78
CA THR A 37 4.34 5.68 -8.72
C THR A 37 4.21 6.48 -10.02
N LEU A 38 4.46 5.85 -11.16
CA LEU A 38 4.37 6.48 -12.48
C LEU A 38 2.97 7.03 -12.77
N ALA A 39 1.92 6.30 -12.40
CA ALA A 39 0.54 6.72 -12.62
C ALA A 39 0.22 8.00 -11.84
N LEU A 40 0.62 8.07 -10.56
CA LEU A 40 0.39 9.24 -9.71
C LEU A 40 1.19 10.46 -10.17
N ASP A 41 2.45 10.26 -10.59
CA ASP A 41 3.27 11.33 -11.16
C ASP A 41 2.59 11.92 -12.41
N ARG A 42 2.16 11.07 -13.34
CA ARG A 42 1.44 11.50 -14.56
C ARG A 42 0.12 12.20 -14.23
N ILE A 43 -0.67 11.64 -13.31
CA ILE A 43 -1.96 12.22 -12.89
C ILE A 43 -1.77 13.61 -12.29
N SER A 44 -0.67 13.84 -11.59
CA SER A 44 -0.37 15.15 -11.00
C SER A 44 -0.28 16.26 -12.04
N GLU A 45 0.14 15.92 -13.27
CA GLU A 45 0.29 16.85 -14.40
C GLU A 45 -0.97 16.94 -15.30
N MET A 46 -1.99 16.07 -15.08
CA MET A 46 -3.20 16.02 -15.93
C MET A 46 -4.22 17.07 -15.49
N ASP A 47 -4.51 18.06 -16.35
CA ASP A 47 -5.51 19.12 -16.09
C ASP A 47 -6.94 18.56 -16.00
N GLU A 48 -7.24 17.49 -16.73
CA GLU A 48 -8.52 16.81 -16.72
C GLU A 48 -8.79 15.98 -15.46
N VAL A 49 -7.81 15.80 -14.57
CA VAL A 49 -8.00 15.09 -13.30
C VAL A 49 -8.10 16.06 -12.13
N ARG A 50 -9.16 15.92 -11.32
CA ARG A 50 -9.40 16.71 -10.12
C ARG A 50 -9.26 15.92 -8.83
N ALA A 51 -9.43 14.60 -8.89
CA ALA A 51 -9.27 13.72 -7.74
C ALA A 51 -8.85 12.31 -8.20
N VAL A 52 -8.24 11.56 -7.29
CA VAL A 52 -7.85 10.17 -7.49
C VAL A 52 -8.62 9.28 -6.52
N VAL A 53 -9.15 8.16 -7.00
CA VAL A 53 -9.65 7.06 -6.18
C VAL A 53 -8.66 5.90 -6.30
N LEU A 54 -8.14 5.41 -5.18
CA LEU A 54 -7.28 4.24 -5.10
C LEU A 54 -8.04 3.09 -4.44
N THR A 55 -8.14 1.95 -5.12
CA THR A 55 -8.83 0.76 -4.60
C THR A 55 -8.13 -0.53 -5.04
N GLY A 56 -8.62 -1.69 -4.60
CA GLY A 56 -8.10 -3.01 -4.99
C GLY A 56 -9.12 -3.83 -5.78
N ALA A 57 -8.66 -4.58 -6.77
CA ALA A 57 -9.49 -5.57 -7.45
C ALA A 57 -9.81 -6.75 -6.53
N GLY A 58 -10.99 -7.33 -6.68
CA GLY A 58 -11.42 -8.50 -5.94
C GLY A 58 -11.78 -8.23 -4.48
N LYS A 59 -11.38 -9.13 -3.57
CA LYS A 59 -11.79 -9.12 -2.15
C LYS A 59 -10.74 -8.52 -1.20
N VAL A 60 -9.55 -8.21 -1.69
CA VAL A 60 -8.40 -7.73 -0.91
C VAL A 60 -7.96 -6.40 -1.48
N PHE A 61 -7.78 -5.39 -0.63
CA PHE A 61 -7.17 -4.14 -1.07
C PHE A 61 -5.69 -4.38 -1.45
N CYS A 62 -4.87 -4.78 -0.48
CA CYS A 62 -3.47 -5.16 -0.69
C CYS A 62 -2.96 -5.96 0.51
N ALA A 63 -2.44 -7.15 0.28
CA ALA A 63 -1.93 -8.04 1.33
C ALA A 63 -0.52 -7.68 1.83
N GLY A 64 0.08 -6.60 1.34
CA GLY A 64 1.42 -6.15 1.73
C GLY A 64 2.47 -6.40 0.67
N ALA A 65 3.75 -6.36 1.06
CA ALA A 65 4.87 -6.54 0.15
C ALA A 65 4.91 -7.96 -0.45
N ASP A 66 5.31 -8.07 -1.71
CA ASP A 66 5.58 -9.37 -2.34
C ASP A 66 6.85 -10.01 -1.74
N LEU A 67 6.65 -10.92 -0.78
CA LEU A 67 7.74 -11.62 -0.10
C LEU A 67 8.46 -12.64 -1.00
N LYS A 68 7.78 -13.17 -2.02
CA LYS A 68 8.37 -14.14 -2.95
C LYS A 68 9.30 -13.42 -3.92
N GLY A 69 8.82 -12.42 -4.62
CA GLY A 69 9.63 -11.63 -5.56
C GLY A 69 10.76 -10.84 -4.88
N ARG A 70 10.63 -10.52 -3.59
CA ARG A 70 11.69 -9.86 -2.82
C ARG A 70 13.00 -10.67 -2.80
N LYS A 71 12.95 -12.00 -2.70
CA LYS A 71 14.13 -12.86 -2.69
C LYS A 71 14.90 -12.82 -4.02
N ASP A 72 14.19 -12.56 -5.12
CA ASP A 72 14.79 -12.48 -6.44
C ASP A 72 15.47 -11.13 -6.68
N VAL A 73 15.06 -10.09 -5.95
CA VAL A 73 15.56 -8.71 -6.09
C VAL A 73 16.70 -8.39 -5.12
N ILE A 74 16.69 -8.99 -3.92
CA ILE A 74 17.70 -8.71 -2.88
C ILE A 74 18.73 -9.83 -2.87
N LYS A 75 19.86 -9.61 -3.55
CA LYS A 75 20.97 -10.57 -3.69
C LYS A 75 22.28 -10.07 -3.07
N GLY A 76 22.40 -8.76 -2.85
CA GLY A 76 23.62 -8.13 -2.35
C GLY A 76 23.35 -7.01 -1.34
N PRO A 77 24.40 -6.51 -0.69
CA PRO A 77 24.27 -5.55 0.42
C PRO A 77 23.65 -4.20 0.00
N GLY A 78 23.75 -3.80 -1.27
CA GLY A 78 23.15 -2.58 -1.80
C GLY A 78 21.68 -2.70 -2.19
N ASP A 79 21.17 -3.92 -2.40
CA ASP A 79 19.84 -4.15 -2.96
C ASP A 79 18.72 -3.84 -1.95
N LEU A 80 18.94 -4.14 -0.68
CA LEU A 80 17.96 -3.89 0.37
C LEU A 80 17.68 -2.38 0.56
N PRO A 81 18.68 -1.50 0.67
CA PRO A 81 18.46 -0.06 0.70
C PRO A 81 17.78 0.47 -0.58
N ALA A 82 18.17 -0.03 -1.75
CA ALA A 82 17.57 0.38 -3.03
C ALA A 82 16.08 -0.03 -3.12
N HIS A 83 15.76 -1.28 -2.74
CA HIS A 83 14.39 -1.78 -2.67
C HIS A 83 13.54 -0.97 -1.67
N SER A 84 14.08 -0.70 -0.48
CA SER A 84 13.37 0.08 0.55
C SER A 84 13.12 1.53 0.11
N ARG A 85 14.06 2.16 -0.60
CA ARG A 85 13.88 3.49 -1.16
C ARG A 85 12.75 3.51 -2.18
N ARG A 86 12.77 2.60 -3.15
CA ARG A 86 11.73 2.47 -4.19
C ARG A 86 10.34 2.30 -3.58
N THR A 87 10.20 1.44 -2.57
CA THR A 87 8.92 1.25 -1.87
C THR A 87 8.45 2.53 -1.17
N ARG A 88 9.36 3.29 -0.57
CA ARG A 88 9.00 4.59 0.05
C ARG A 88 8.58 5.63 -0.98
N GLU A 89 9.21 5.65 -2.16
CA GLU A 89 8.83 6.55 -3.26
C GLU A 89 7.38 6.35 -3.67
N CYS A 90 6.90 5.12 -3.75
CA CYS A 90 5.49 4.83 -4.02
C CYS A 90 4.55 5.45 -2.97
N PHE A 91 4.88 5.34 -1.68
CA PHE A 91 4.07 5.95 -0.62
C PHE A 91 4.16 7.49 -0.63
N HIS A 92 5.30 8.02 -1.04
CA HIS A 92 5.48 9.46 -1.23
C HIS A 92 4.69 9.95 -2.44
N ALA A 93 4.67 9.23 -3.55
CA ALA A 93 3.87 9.58 -4.72
C ALA A 93 2.36 9.68 -4.40
N ILE A 94 1.84 8.79 -3.54
CA ILE A 94 0.46 8.91 -3.04
C ILE A 94 0.27 10.21 -2.24
N ARG A 95 1.18 10.49 -1.30
CA ARG A 95 1.05 11.62 -0.37
C ARG A 95 1.31 12.97 -1.02
N GLU A 96 2.17 13.00 -2.03
CA GLU A 96 2.67 14.21 -2.69
C GLU A 96 1.99 14.43 -4.04
N CYS A 97 1.01 13.58 -4.39
CA CYS A 97 0.17 13.76 -5.57
C CYS A 97 -0.48 15.16 -5.55
N ALA A 98 -0.39 15.89 -6.67
CA ALA A 98 -1.00 17.22 -6.78
C ALA A 98 -2.54 17.21 -6.78
N LYS A 99 -3.15 16.02 -6.78
CA LYS A 99 -4.59 15.82 -6.70
C LYS A 99 -4.94 15.08 -5.41
N PRO A 100 -6.05 15.40 -4.74
CA PRO A 100 -6.49 14.66 -3.55
C PRO A 100 -6.68 13.17 -3.86
N VAL A 101 -6.12 12.32 -3.01
CA VAL A 101 -6.20 10.85 -3.15
C VAL A 101 -7.17 10.29 -2.10
N VAL A 102 -8.29 9.78 -2.57
CA VAL A 102 -9.29 9.06 -1.76
C VAL A 102 -9.00 7.57 -1.86
N VAL A 103 -8.71 6.90 -0.75
CA VAL A 103 -8.59 5.44 -0.76
C VAL A 103 -9.92 4.78 -0.42
N ALA A 104 -10.40 3.91 -1.31
CA ALA A 104 -11.58 3.07 -1.12
C ALA A 104 -11.13 1.66 -0.73
N ILE A 105 -11.15 1.36 0.58
CA ILE A 105 -10.62 0.12 1.14
C ILE A 105 -11.70 -0.96 1.07
N ASN A 106 -11.61 -1.83 0.06
CA ASN A 106 -12.61 -2.86 -0.22
C ASN A 106 -12.41 -4.17 0.55
N GLY A 107 -11.32 -4.31 1.29
CA GLY A 107 -10.98 -5.54 2.02
C GLY A 107 -9.73 -5.40 2.88
N ALA A 108 -8.96 -6.48 3.02
CA ALA A 108 -7.74 -6.48 3.81
C ALA A 108 -6.68 -5.52 3.25
N ALA A 109 -6.11 -4.66 4.10
CA ALA A 109 -4.97 -3.79 3.82
C ALA A 109 -3.89 -4.04 4.87
N LEU A 110 -2.88 -4.83 4.50
CA LEU A 110 -1.87 -5.33 5.42
C LEU A 110 -0.47 -4.80 5.05
N GLY A 111 0.35 -4.52 6.05
CA GLY A 111 1.73 -4.09 5.83
C GLY A 111 1.86 -2.90 4.88
N SER A 112 2.45 -3.10 3.70
CA SER A 112 2.54 -2.08 2.64
C SER A 112 1.16 -1.58 2.17
N GLY A 113 0.13 -2.43 2.20
CA GLY A 113 -1.25 -2.02 1.91
C GLY A 113 -1.76 -0.99 2.92
N LEU A 114 -1.51 -1.21 4.22
CA LEU A 114 -1.83 -0.23 5.24
C LEU A 114 -0.98 1.04 5.10
N ALA A 115 0.26 0.94 4.65
CA ALA A 115 1.10 2.10 4.40
C ALA A 115 0.56 2.97 3.24
N MET A 116 0.02 2.36 2.16
CA MET A 116 -0.68 3.09 1.09
C MET A 116 -1.93 3.81 1.63
N VAL A 117 -2.77 3.11 2.39
CA VAL A 117 -3.94 3.70 3.08
C VAL A 117 -3.54 4.91 3.93
N ALA A 118 -2.48 4.77 4.73
CA ALA A 118 -2.00 5.83 5.63
C ALA A 118 -1.30 6.99 4.89
N SER A 119 -1.00 6.83 3.61
CA SER A 119 -0.41 7.86 2.76
C SER A 119 -1.44 8.65 1.97
N SER A 120 -2.69 8.20 1.92
CA SER A 120 -3.81 8.85 1.23
C SER A 120 -4.42 9.96 2.10
N ASP A 121 -5.18 10.86 1.45
CA ASP A 121 -5.80 12.03 2.12
C ASP A 121 -7.11 11.68 2.80
N ILE A 122 -7.98 10.94 2.12
CA ILE A 122 -9.33 10.58 2.61
C ILE A 122 -9.48 9.06 2.56
N LEU A 123 -10.00 8.49 3.65
CA LEU A 123 -10.18 7.06 3.80
C LEU A 123 -11.67 6.70 3.85
N VAL A 124 -12.08 5.83 2.93
CA VAL A 124 -13.42 5.22 2.92
C VAL A 124 -13.23 3.71 3.02
N ALA A 125 -13.83 3.08 4.01
CA ALA A 125 -13.64 1.66 4.28
C ALA A 125 -14.95 0.88 4.20
N SER A 126 -14.90 -0.26 3.54
CA SER A 126 -15.97 -1.26 3.61
C SER A 126 -16.04 -1.86 5.02
N GLU A 127 -17.21 -2.29 5.46
CA GLU A 127 -17.38 -3.04 6.71
C GLU A 127 -16.53 -4.33 6.77
N LYS A 128 -16.14 -4.86 5.61
CA LYS A 128 -15.27 -6.05 5.49
C LYS A 128 -13.78 -5.72 5.59
N THR A 129 -13.43 -4.46 5.79
CA THR A 129 -12.04 -4.02 5.86
C THR A 129 -11.35 -4.58 7.11
N SER A 130 -10.14 -5.09 6.91
CA SER A 130 -9.21 -5.38 8.00
C SER A 130 -7.88 -4.67 7.77
N LEU A 131 -7.36 -4.04 8.81
CA LEU A 131 -6.09 -3.31 8.79
C LEU A 131 -5.09 -4.00 9.71
N GLY A 132 -3.85 -4.18 9.28
CA GLY A 132 -2.87 -4.90 10.09
C GLY A 132 -1.41 -4.66 9.70
N LEU A 133 -0.51 -4.94 10.65
CA LEU A 133 0.94 -4.90 10.50
C LEU A 133 1.54 -6.26 10.90
N PRO A 134 1.41 -7.29 10.05
CA PRO A 134 1.84 -8.66 10.38
C PRO A 134 3.34 -8.89 10.18
N GLU A 135 4.13 -7.86 9.88
CA GLU A 135 5.52 -7.98 9.45
C GLU A 135 6.41 -8.75 10.42
N VAL A 136 6.23 -8.56 11.73
CA VAL A 136 7.02 -9.29 12.75
C VAL A 136 6.81 -10.81 12.65
N GLY A 137 5.59 -11.25 12.35
CA GLY A 137 5.27 -12.68 12.16
C GLY A 137 5.99 -13.32 10.97
N VAL A 138 6.50 -12.53 10.03
CA VAL A 138 7.27 -12.98 8.86
C VAL A 138 8.73 -12.53 8.90
N GLY A 139 9.22 -12.12 10.06
CA GLY A 139 10.61 -11.70 10.25
C GLY A 139 10.98 -10.37 9.61
N LEU A 140 10.02 -9.48 9.44
CA LEU A 140 10.22 -8.16 8.84
C LEU A 140 9.85 -7.04 9.81
N LEU A 141 10.31 -5.84 9.49
CA LEU A 141 9.87 -4.57 10.06
C LEU A 141 9.49 -3.65 8.90
N GLY A 142 8.36 -2.96 9.03
CA GLY A 142 7.91 -2.03 7.99
C GLY A 142 6.54 -1.45 8.31
N GLY A 143 6.05 -0.53 7.47
CA GLY A 143 4.71 0.05 7.55
C GLY A 143 4.41 0.96 8.75
N CYS A 144 5.06 0.73 9.90
CA CYS A 144 4.77 1.39 11.18
C CYS A 144 4.81 2.92 11.09
N ARG A 145 5.83 3.50 10.45
CA ARG A 145 5.97 4.96 10.33
C ARG A 145 4.80 5.59 9.59
N HIS A 146 4.28 4.93 8.55
CA HIS A 146 3.11 5.41 7.81
C HIS A 146 1.85 5.26 8.66
N ALA A 147 1.65 4.10 9.29
CA ALA A 147 0.50 3.81 10.14
C ALA A 147 0.39 4.72 11.39
N MET A 148 1.51 5.32 11.84
CA MET A 148 1.51 6.34 12.91
C MET A 148 0.68 7.59 12.55
N ARG A 149 0.37 7.82 11.29
CA ARG A 149 -0.52 8.91 10.85
C ARG A 149 -1.98 8.64 11.19
N LEU A 150 -2.36 7.38 11.34
CA LEU A 150 -3.75 6.96 11.57
C LEU A 150 -4.00 6.47 12.98
N PHE A 151 -3.00 5.90 13.63
CA PHE A 151 -3.16 5.20 14.91
C PHE A 151 -2.26 5.76 16.00
N SER A 152 -2.77 5.76 17.23
CA SER A 152 -1.96 6.04 18.41
C SER A 152 -0.87 4.98 18.60
N HIS A 153 0.22 5.35 19.27
CA HIS A 153 1.34 4.44 19.55
C HIS A 153 0.91 3.14 20.23
N SER A 154 -0.05 3.21 21.18
CA SER A 154 -0.55 2.02 21.88
C SER A 154 -1.24 1.05 20.91
N ARG A 155 -2.13 1.57 20.06
CA ARG A 155 -2.84 0.75 19.06
C ARG A 155 -1.87 0.15 18.03
N LEU A 156 -0.90 0.93 17.61
CA LEU A 156 0.13 0.48 16.67
C LEU A 156 0.95 -0.69 17.23
N ARG A 157 1.42 -0.57 18.48
CA ARG A 157 2.16 -1.65 19.16
C ARG A 157 1.33 -2.94 19.21
N ARG A 158 0.02 -2.82 19.51
CA ARG A 158 -0.88 -3.98 19.51
C ARG A 158 -1.03 -4.62 18.13
N MET A 159 -0.97 -3.84 17.04
CA MET A 159 -1.05 -4.37 15.68
C MET A 159 0.22 -5.09 15.24
N ILE A 160 1.38 -4.67 15.76
CA ILE A 160 2.69 -5.19 15.39
C ILE A 160 3.07 -6.43 16.21
N LEU A 161 2.78 -6.39 17.51
CA LEU A 161 3.14 -7.49 18.41
C LEU A 161 2.20 -8.68 18.16
N PRO A 162 2.75 -9.90 18.09
CA PRO A 162 1.91 -11.09 18.02
C PRO A 162 1.00 -11.13 19.25
N PRO A 163 -0.23 -11.68 19.13
CA PRO A 163 -1.09 -11.87 20.28
C PRO A 163 -0.30 -12.63 21.34
N MET A 164 -0.12 -12.01 22.51
CA MET A 164 0.46 -12.72 23.64
C MET A 164 -0.48 -13.88 23.96
N THR A 165 -0.03 -15.09 23.66
CA THR A 165 -0.69 -16.27 24.18
C THR A 165 -0.62 -16.13 25.71
N THR A 166 -1.77 -16.16 26.37
CA THR A 166 -1.90 -16.15 27.83
C THR A 166 -1.41 -17.49 28.42
N GLY A 167 -0.17 -17.85 28.08
CA GLY A 167 0.58 -18.86 28.82
C GLY A 167 1.19 -18.14 30.01
N ALA A 168 0.86 -18.59 31.22
CA ALA A 168 1.45 -18.06 32.43
C ALA A 168 2.96 -17.91 32.25
N MET A 169 3.47 -16.71 32.49
CA MET A 169 4.92 -16.53 32.68
C MET A 169 5.32 -17.36 33.91
N PRO A 170 6.44 -18.07 33.81
CA PRO A 170 6.97 -18.79 34.98
C PRO A 170 7.34 -17.84 36.09
#